data_c486470106af8502c7c7847dd6768eba
#
_entry.id   c486470106af8502c7c7847dd6768eba
#
_cell.length_a   1.000
_cell.length_b   1.000
_cell.length_c   1.000
_cell.angle_alpha   90.00
_cell.angle_beta   90.00
_cell.angle_gamma   90.00
#
_symmetry.space_group_name_H-M   'P 1'
#
loop_
_entity.id
_entity.type
_entity.pdbx_description
1 polymer ?
#
loop_
_entity_poly.entity_id
_entity_poly.type
_entity_poly.pdbx_seq_one_letter_code
_entity_poly.pdbx_strand_id
1 'polypeptide(L)'
;MSKKIMFQGTASNVGKSIIVTGLCRILKQDGYNVIPFKSQNMALNSFITKEGLEMGRAQVSQAEACGLEPIADMNPILLKPSGNNKSQVIVRGKVVGDMDSPEYFKYKLQLMDVLGDIFKEFEDKYDVVVMEGAGSAAEINLMERDISNMGMAQIADAPVVLIGDIDRGGVFASIVGTMALLKEEDRKRVKGVIINKFRGRKELLDSGVKMLEDIIKVPVLGVVPYTDIKIEDEDSVTTRFKKQMGVNDIHIEIVRTPHMSNFTDFNIFETQEDVSIRYVDYGGSLGNPDIVIIPGTKSTVDDLMFLRRNGLEEQIKELHRRGKLVVGICGGYQMLGKKLKDPYHVESDLEEVDGIGLLDTETTFELEKTTTQVDAIIDKNLTGYFANLEGKRVKGYEIHMGITDRGDGIKNLCTIVEKLGEEVNYTEGSVNSECNVFGTYLHGIFDDIDFTRTILNNIREMKGLDRVESKVKSFKEFKDKEYDRLADFLREHLDIEKIYEIMSENEESK
;
A
#
# COMPACT_ATOMS: atom_id res chain seq x y z
N MET A 1 4.39 8.81 31.56
CA MET A 1 5.06 7.95 30.58
C MET A 1 4.11 7.75 29.41
N SER A 2 4.61 7.56 28.20
CA SER A 2 3.78 7.24 27.04
C SER A 2 3.12 5.87 27.21
N LYS A 3 1.83 5.76 26.90
CA LYS A 3 1.13 4.48 26.85
C LYS A 3 1.54 3.74 25.59
N LYS A 4 1.48 2.41 25.60
CA LYS A 4 1.89 1.58 24.46
C LYS A 4 1.08 0.31 24.39
N ILE A 5 0.85 -0.18 23.18
CA ILE A 5 0.19 -1.44 22.90
C ILE A 5 0.65 -2.01 21.56
N MET A 6 0.81 -3.32 21.47
CA MET A 6 1.23 -3.99 20.25
C MET A 6 0.21 -5.01 19.79
N PHE A 7 -0.16 -4.95 18.52
CA PHE A 7 -1.05 -5.91 17.87
C PHE A 7 -0.25 -6.88 17.01
N GLN A 8 -0.36 -8.16 17.32
CA GLN A 8 0.32 -9.23 16.60
C GLN A 8 -0.70 -10.22 16.01
N GLY A 9 -0.34 -10.91 14.94
CA GLY A 9 -1.23 -11.86 14.28
C GLY A 9 -0.88 -13.30 14.59
N THR A 10 -1.88 -14.19 14.53
CA THR A 10 -1.64 -15.63 14.48
C THR A 10 -1.19 -16.11 13.09
N ALA A 11 -1.32 -15.24 12.08
CA ALA A 11 -0.87 -15.47 10.69
C ALA A 11 -0.74 -14.13 9.95
N SER A 12 -0.23 -14.18 8.70
CA SER A 12 -0.34 -13.07 7.76
C SER A 12 -1.80 -12.82 7.37
N ASN A 13 -2.13 -11.58 7.01
CA ASN A 13 -3.45 -11.17 6.51
C ASN A 13 -4.63 -11.41 7.49
N VAL A 14 -4.38 -11.55 8.79
CA VAL A 14 -5.46 -11.67 9.79
C VAL A 14 -6.19 -10.35 10.05
N GLY A 15 -5.71 -9.23 9.47
CA GLY A 15 -6.29 -7.90 9.58
C GLY A 15 -5.68 -7.03 10.68
N LYS A 16 -4.39 -7.23 10.99
CA LYS A 16 -3.66 -6.36 11.93
C LYS A 16 -3.78 -4.89 11.56
N SER A 17 -3.43 -4.55 10.31
CA SER A 17 -3.34 -3.17 9.85
C SER A 17 -4.68 -2.43 9.95
N ILE A 18 -5.80 -3.07 9.60
CA ILE A 18 -7.12 -2.45 9.73
C ILE A 18 -7.51 -2.20 11.19
N ILE A 19 -7.23 -3.15 12.10
CA ILE A 19 -7.49 -2.99 13.54
C ILE A 19 -6.63 -1.85 14.11
N VAL A 20 -5.34 -1.82 13.76
CA VAL A 20 -4.41 -0.78 14.22
C VAL A 20 -4.82 0.59 13.68
N THR A 21 -5.17 0.69 12.39
CA THR A 21 -5.65 1.94 11.78
C THR A 21 -6.88 2.49 12.50
N GLY A 22 -7.87 1.62 12.76
CA GLY A 22 -9.08 2.03 13.47
C GLY A 22 -8.81 2.42 14.92
N LEU A 23 -7.93 1.71 15.61
CA LEU A 23 -7.55 2.07 16.98
C LEU A 23 -6.78 3.41 17.03
N CYS A 24 -5.88 3.65 16.08
CA CYS A 24 -5.22 4.95 15.90
C CYS A 24 -6.26 6.08 15.76
N ARG A 25 -7.30 5.86 14.96
CA ARG A 25 -8.38 6.86 14.80
C ARG A 25 -9.20 7.04 16.06
N ILE A 26 -9.54 5.96 16.77
CA ILE A 26 -10.24 6.00 18.06
C ILE A 26 -9.47 6.83 19.08
N LEU A 27 -8.20 6.52 19.28
CA LEU A 27 -7.35 7.22 20.24
C LEU A 27 -7.20 8.71 19.91
N LYS A 28 -7.07 9.03 18.63
CA LYS A 28 -7.07 10.43 18.16
C LYS A 28 -8.38 11.14 18.46
N GLN A 29 -9.54 10.52 18.20
CA GLN A 29 -10.85 11.09 18.50
C GLN A 29 -11.04 11.31 19.99
N ASP A 30 -10.45 10.45 20.83
CA ASP A 30 -10.47 10.55 22.28
C ASP A 30 -9.44 11.54 22.86
N GLY A 31 -8.72 12.25 21.98
CA GLY A 31 -7.86 13.38 22.32
C GLY A 31 -6.41 13.05 22.63
N TYR A 32 -5.96 11.80 22.40
CA TYR A 32 -4.56 11.43 22.54
C TYR A 32 -3.71 11.90 21.35
N ASN A 33 -2.46 12.28 21.63
CA ASN A 33 -1.42 12.44 20.61
C ASN A 33 -0.81 11.06 20.33
N VAL A 34 -1.23 10.43 19.23
CA VAL A 34 -0.96 9.01 18.90
C VAL A 34 -0.01 8.91 17.75
N ILE A 35 0.94 7.98 17.80
CA ILE A 35 1.79 7.60 16.69
C ILE A 35 1.72 6.10 16.42
N PRO A 36 1.58 5.67 15.13
CA PRO A 36 1.71 4.27 14.74
C PRO A 36 3.17 3.88 14.61
N PHE A 37 3.50 2.60 14.86
CA PHE A 37 4.83 2.07 14.67
C PHE A 37 4.81 0.63 14.19
N LYS A 38 5.55 0.34 13.13
CA LYS A 38 5.80 -1.02 12.64
C LYS A 38 7.28 -1.16 12.32
N SER A 39 8.01 -1.82 13.20
CA SER A 39 9.48 -1.92 13.14
C SER A 39 9.97 -2.45 11.80
N GLN A 40 9.32 -3.47 11.25
CA GLN A 40 9.64 -4.07 9.95
C GLN A 40 8.37 -4.35 9.16
N ASN A 41 8.38 -3.98 7.88
CA ASN A 41 7.35 -4.36 6.93
C ASN A 41 7.94 -5.06 5.70
N MET A 42 7.17 -5.96 5.08
CA MET A 42 7.51 -6.57 3.79
C MET A 42 6.35 -6.29 2.85
N ALA A 43 6.51 -5.33 1.93
CA ALA A 43 5.47 -4.92 1.01
C ALA A 43 6.05 -4.33 -0.28
N LEU A 44 5.32 -4.50 -1.39
CA LEU A 44 5.63 -3.83 -2.66
C LEU A 44 5.01 -2.43 -2.74
N ASN A 45 3.95 -2.17 -1.96
CA ASN A 45 3.34 -0.86 -1.89
C ASN A 45 4.11 0.05 -0.95
N SER A 46 4.58 1.15 -1.47
CA SER A 46 5.30 2.16 -0.70
C SER A 46 4.80 3.57 -1.01
N PHE A 47 5.25 4.50 -0.21
CA PHE A 47 4.95 5.93 -0.28
C PHE A 47 6.24 6.70 -0.02
N ILE A 48 6.34 7.90 -0.55
CA ILE A 48 7.46 8.82 -0.30
C ILE A 48 6.99 9.93 0.63
N THR A 49 7.70 10.12 1.73
CA THR A 49 7.42 11.19 2.70
C THR A 49 7.80 12.55 2.14
N LYS A 50 7.43 13.62 2.83
CA LYS A 50 7.79 14.99 2.45
C LYS A 50 9.31 15.24 2.41
N GLU A 51 10.07 14.42 3.14
CA GLU A 51 11.54 14.46 3.15
C GLU A 51 12.17 13.62 2.03
N GLY A 52 11.37 13.02 1.15
CA GLY A 52 11.86 12.15 0.08
C GLY A 52 12.24 10.74 0.55
N LEU A 53 11.76 10.29 1.71
CA LEU A 53 12.06 9.01 2.31
C LEU A 53 10.96 7.98 2.02
N GLU A 54 11.35 6.73 1.78
CA GLU A 54 10.42 5.65 1.44
C GLU A 54 9.90 4.91 2.67
N MET A 55 8.58 4.65 2.75
CA MET A 55 7.96 3.85 3.80
C MET A 55 6.80 2.99 3.27
N GLY A 56 6.37 2.00 4.06
CA GLY A 56 5.26 1.12 3.71
C GLY A 56 3.91 1.84 3.71
N ARG A 57 3.06 1.54 2.73
CA ARG A 57 1.76 2.21 2.53
C ARG A 57 0.78 2.00 3.70
N ALA A 58 0.78 0.84 4.34
CA ALA A 58 -0.10 0.58 5.48
C ALA A 58 0.15 1.55 6.65
N GLN A 59 1.42 1.91 6.91
CA GLN A 59 1.76 2.85 7.98
C GLN A 59 1.42 4.29 7.60
N VAL A 60 1.35 4.60 6.31
CA VAL A 60 0.80 5.89 5.83
C VAL A 60 -0.67 6.01 6.22
N SER A 61 -1.50 5.00 5.96
CA SER A 61 -2.91 4.99 6.37
C SER A 61 -3.08 5.12 7.89
N GLN A 62 -2.20 4.49 8.67
CA GLN A 62 -2.20 4.62 10.13
C GLN A 62 -1.81 6.04 10.59
N ALA A 63 -0.80 6.65 9.96
CA ALA A 63 -0.41 8.03 10.23
C ALA A 63 -1.55 9.01 9.89
N GLU A 64 -2.17 8.86 8.73
CA GLU A 64 -3.33 9.65 8.30
C GLU A 64 -4.51 9.49 9.29
N ALA A 65 -4.79 8.28 9.77
CA ALA A 65 -5.81 8.01 10.79
C ALA A 65 -5.52 8.75 12.10
N CYS A 66 -4.25 8.87 12.49
CA CYS A 66 -3.79 9.70 13.62
C CYS A 66 -3.86 11.20 13.31
N GLY A 67 -4.00 11.60 12.04
CA GLY A 67 -3.89 12.98 11.56
C GLY A 67 -2.47 13.51 11.56
N LEU A 68 -1.50 12.62 11.44
CA LEU A 68 -0.09 12.94 11.33
C LEU A 68 0.36 12.89 9.88
N GLU A 69 1.38 13.68 9.56
CA GLU A 69 2.16 13.49 8.33
C GLU A 69 2.98 12.20 8.48
N PRO A 70 3.01 11.34 7.46
CA PRO A 70 3.81 10.12 7.47
C PRO A 70 5.31 10.44 7.53
N ILE A 71 6.04 9.78 8.43
CA ILE A 71 7.50 9.83 8.55
C ILE A 71 8.08 8.43 8.48
N ALA A 72 9.27 8.29 7.89
CA ALA A 72 9.89 6.98 7.64
C ALA A 72 10.15 6.18 8.92
N ASP A 73 10.35 6.83 10.05
CA ASP A 73 10.57 6.19 11.35
C ASP A 73 9.32 5.50 11.92
N MET A 74 8.12 5.75 11.37
CA MET A 74 6.92 4.95 11.67
C MET A 74 7.02 3.52 11.09
N ASN A 75 7.84 3.34 10.04
CA ASN A 75 8.19 2.04 9.45
C ASN A 75 9.68 2.02 9.08
N PRO A 76 10.56 1.93 10.08
CA PRO A 76 12.00 2.13 9.87
C PRO A 76 12.67 1.06 9.00
N ILE A 77 12.08 -0.13 8.88
CA ILE A 77 12.62 -1.20 8.03
C ILE A 77 11.53 -1.64 7.05
N LEU A 78 11.80 -1.42 5.76
CA LEU A 78 10.94 -1.91 4.68
C LEU A 78 11.72 -2.86 3.79
N LEU A 79 11.16 -4.05 3.56
CA LEU A 79 11.70 -5.06 2.64
C LEU A 79 10.81 -5.11 1.41
N LYS A 80 11.40 -4.91 0.23
CA LYS A 80 10.69 -5.06 -1.05
C LYS A 80 11.22 -6.29 -1.76
N PRO A 81 10.43 -7.38 -1.82
CA PRO A 81 10.82 -8.58 -2.55
C PRO A 81 11.24 -8.21 -3.98
N SER A 82 12.43 -8.64 -4.37
CA SER A 82 12.96 -8.58 -5.72
C SER A 82 13.15 -10.00 -6.24
N GLY A 83 13.31 -10.19 -7.55
CA GLY A 83 13.57 -11.51 -8.13
C GLY A 83 14.75 -12.23 -7.44
N ASN A 84 14.92 -13.53 -7.73
CA ASN A 84 16.06 -14.34 -7.27
C ASN A 84 16.22 -14.49 -5.74
N ASN A 85 15.11 -14.60 -4.98
CA ASN A 85 15.09 -14.78 -3.52
C ASN A 85 15.79 -13.66 -2.72
N LYS A 86 15.90 -12.46 -3.29
CA LYS A 86 16.43 -11.27 -2.64
C LYS A 86 15.31 -10.29 -2.29
N SER A 87 15.62 -9.39 -1.36
CA SER A 87 14.80 -8.23 -1.06
C SER A 87 15.66 -6.98 -1.04
N GLN A 88 15.14 -5.90 -1.64
CA GLN A 88 15.71 -4.59 -1.43
C GLN A 88 15.42 -4.16 0.00
N VAL A 89 16.47 -3.91 0.77
CA VAL A 89 16.42 -3.50 2.17
C VAL A 89 16.45 -1.98 2.25
N ILE A 90 15.43 -1.40 2.85
CA ILE A 90 15.28 0.03 3.05
C ILE A 90 15.27 0.28 4.56
N VAL A 91 16.16 1.14 5.04
CA VAL A 91 16.29 1.51 6.45
C VAL A 91 16.10 3.01 6.61
N ARG A 92 15.13 3.40 7.46
CA ARG A 92 14.75 4.80 7.68
C ARG A 92 14.52 5.54 6.35
N GLY A 93 13.85 4.89 5.43
CA GLY A 93 13.48 5.41 4.12
C GLY A 93 14.58 5.43 3.07
N LYS A 94 15.79 4.93 3.35
CA LYS A 94 16.92 4.91 2.41
C LYS A 94 17.29 3.47 2.03
N VAL A 95 17.54 3.25 0.75
CA VAL A 95 18.02 1.95 0.25
C VAL A 95 19.41 1.65 0.80
N VAL A 96 19.55 0.48 1.41
CA VAL A 96 20.83 -0.03 1.90
C VAL A 96 21.48 -0.98 0.90
N GLY A 97 20.66 -1.77 0.20
CA GLY A 97 21.08 -2.73 -0.82
C GLY A 97 20.11 -3.89 -0.96
N ASP A 98 20.40 -4.78 -1.90
CA ASP A 98 19.66 -6.03 -2.08
C ASP A 98 20.35 -7.12 -1.28
N MET A 99 19.57 -7.82 -0.43
CA MET A 99 20.09 -8.88 0.44
C MET A 99 19.27 -10.16 0.25
N ASP A 100 19.96 -11.29 0.31
CA ASP A 100 19.29 -12.57 0.50
C ASP A 100 18.90 -12.81 1.98
N SER A 101 18.13 -13.85 2.25
CA SER A 101 17.68 -14.14 3.62
C SER A 101 18.82 -14.31 4.62
N PRO A 102 19.91 -15.09 4.36
CA PRO A 102 21.06 -15.21 5.26
C PRO A 102 21.80 -13.90 5.53
N GLU A 103 21.96 -13.04 4.52
CA GLU A 103 22.60 -11.73 4.66
C GLU A 103 21.75 -10.81 5.52
N TYR A 104 20.45 -10.74 5.22
CA TYR A 104 19.52 -9.93 5.99
C TYR A 104 19.42 -10.39 7.45
N PHE A 105 19.44 -11.71 7.72
CA PHE A 105 19.44 -12.25 9.08
C PHE A 105 20.63 -11.83 9.94
N LYS A 106 21.78 -11.58 9.33
CA LYS A 106 22.95 -11.04 10.03
C LYS A 106 22.83 -9.53 10.23
N TYR A 107 22.38 -8.84 9.20
CA TYR A 107 22.26 -7.38 9.18
C TYR A 107 21.21 -6.86 10.17
N LYS A 108 20.03 -7.49 10.24
CA LYS A 108 18.92 -7.02 11.08
C LYS A 108 19.24 -6.95 12.58
N LEU A 109 20.20 -7.75 13.07
CA LEU A 109 20.60 -7.69 14.48
C LEU A 109 21.27 -6.34 14.84
N GLN A 110 21.91 -5.70 13.86
CA GLN A 110 22.53 -4.38 14.02
C GLN A 110 21.47 -3.26 14.11
N LEU A 111 20.23 -3.56 13.71
CA LEU A 111 19.13 -2.59 13.71
C LEU A 111 18.35 -2.55 15.04
N MET A 112 18.62 -3.45 15.99
CA MET A 112 17.90 -3.49 17.27
C MET A 112 18.08 -2.19 18.07
N ASP A 113 19.30 -1.67 18.14
CA ASP A 113 19.59 -0.42 18.84
C ASP A 113 18.88 0.77 18.14
N VAL A 114 18.89 0.80 16.81
CA VAL A 114 18.18 1.82 16.00
C VAL A 114 16.69 1.80 16.29
N LEU A 115 16.09 0.60 16.38
CA LEU A 115 14.66 0.46 16.72
C LEU A 115 14.36 0.94 18.14
N GLY A 116 15.25 0.64 19.09
CA GLY A 116 15.14 1.09 20.49
C GLY A 116 15.21 2.62 20.59
N ASP A 117 16.14 3.26 19.88
CA ASP A 117 16.32 4.71 19.87
C ASP A 117 15.11 5.42 19.27
N ILE A 118 14.58 4.94 18.11
CA ILE A 118 13.38 5.49 17.47
C ILE A 118 12.18 5.35 18.42
N PHE A 119 12.00 4.16 19.01
CA PHE A 119 10.89 3.91 19.91
C PHE A 119 10.92 4.84 21.12
N LYS A 120 12.10 5.03 21.73
CA LYS A 120 12.29 5.96 22.84
C LYS A 120 11.97 7.41 22.45
N GLU A 121 12.38 7.83 21.26
CA GLU A 121 12.03 9.16 20.74
C GLU A 121 10.51 9.34 20.60
N PHE A 122 9.79 8.28 20.22
CA PHE A 122 8.33 8.31 20.15
C PHE A 122 7.68 8.33 21.54
N GLU A 123 8.19 7.54 22.50
CA GLU A 123 7.73 7.58 23.89
C GLU A 123 7.87 8.97 24.52
N ASP A 124 8.91 9.73 24.17
CA ASP A 124 9.16 11.07 24.68
C ASP A 124 8.22 12.13 24.08
N LYS A 125 7.68 11.89 22.87
CA LYS A 125 6.92 12.90 22.09
C LYS A 125 5.41 12.66 22.04
N TYR A 126 4.96 11.42 22.19
CA TYR A 126 3.57 11.03 21.99
C TYR A 126 2.95 10.44 23.26
N ASP A 127 1.64 10.65 23.42
CA ASP A 127 0.91 10.09 24.56
C ASP A 127 0.74 8.57 24.45
N VAL A 128 0.61 8.08 23.18
CA VAL A 128 0.39 6.66 22.87
C VAL A 128 1.20 6.24 21.67
N VAL A 129 1.91 5.11 21.78
CA VAL A 129 2.52 4.40 20.65
C VAL A 129 1.74 3.13 20.35
N VAL A 130 1.09 3.06 19.19
CA VAL A 130 0.36 1.88 18.74
C VAL A 130 1.23 1.10 17.77
N MET A 131 1.58 -0.13 18.15
CA MET A 131 2.51 -0.95 17.38
C MET A 131 1.80 -2.07 16.62
N GLU A 132 2.33 -2.39 15.43
CA GLU A 132 1.90 -3.50 14.60
C GLU A 132 3.04 -4.49 14.37
N GLY A 133 2.77 -5.79 14.60
CA GLY A 133 3.69 -6.86 14.26
C GLY A 133 3.62 -7.27 12.78
N ALA A 134 4.59 -8.06 12.33
CA ALA A 134 4.66 -8.58 10.98
C ALA A 134 4.45 -10.10 10.93
N GLY A 135 3.62 -10.58 9.99
CA GLY A 135 3.34 -12.01 9.84
C GLY A 135 2.68 -12.64 11.07
N SER A 136 3.20 -13.79 11.50
CA SER A 136 2.76 -14.53 12.68
C SER A 136 3.70 -14.29 13.87
N ALA A 137 3.12 -14.19 15.08
CA ALA A 137 3.87 -14.07 16.34
C ALA A 137 4.65 -15.33 16.72
N ALA A 138 4.30 -16.47 16.13
CA ALA A 138 4.81 -17.78 16.51
C ALA A 138 5.59 -18.50 15.39
N GLU A 139 6.35 -17.74 14.59
CA GLU A 139 7.31 -18.31 13.65
C GLU A 139 8.54 -18.82 14.40
N ILE A 140 8.44 -20.05 14.95
CA ILE A 140 9.42 -20.61 15.91
C ILE A 140 10.87 -20.65 15.40
N ASN A 141 11.04 -20.80 14.08
CA ASN A 141 12.35 -20.78 13.42
C ASN A 141 12.97 -19.39 13.30
N LEU A 142 12.18 -18.32 13.56
CA LEU A 142 12.59 -16.92 13.43
C LEU A 142 12.66 -16.20 14.78
N MET A 143 12.12 -16.79 15.87
CA MET A 143 11.93 -16.13 17.17
C MET A 143 13.21 -15.60 17.81
N GLU A 144 14.35 -16.33 17.66
CA GLU A 144 15.62 -15.91 18.30
C GLU A 144 16.19 -14.60 17.74
N ARG A 145 15.73 -14.21 16.56
CA ARG A 145 16.18 -13.00 15.87
C ARG A 145 15.00 -12.13 15.44
N ASP A 146 13.91 -12.23 16.18
CA ASP A 146 12.72 -11.44 15.90
C ASP A 146 12.94 -9.97 16.30
N ILE A 147 12.61 -9.06 15.38
CA ILE A 147 12.61 -7.61 15.58
C ILE A 147 11.25 -7.00 15.28
N SER A 148 10.25 -7.83 14.96
CA SER A 148 8.97 -7.37 14.40
C SER A 148 7.74 -7.78 15.23
N ASN A 149 7.87 -8.80 16.06
CA ASN A 149 6.77 -9.27 16.92
C ASN A 149 7.21 -9.24 18.39
N MET A 150 7.43 -10.41 19.03
CA MET A 150 7.79 -10.45 20.46
C MET A 150 9.13 -9.78 20.76
N GLY A 151 10.11 -9.84 19.83
CA GLY A 151 11.36 -9.08 19.99
C GLY A 151 11.13 -7.57 20.08
N MET A 152 10.25 -7.01 19.24
CA MET A 152 9.90 -5.58 19.35
C MET A 152 9.06 -5.30 20.62
N ALA A 153 8.15 -6.20 20.98
CA ALA A 153 7.37 -6.08 22.21
C ALA A 153 8.27 -6.07 23.48
N GLN A 154 9.38 -6.83 23.45
CA GLN A 154 10.39 -6.82 24.52
C GLN A 154 11.18 -5.50 24.55
N ILE A 155 11.66 -5.01 23.39
CA ILE A 155 12.37 -3.72 23.28
C ILE A 155 11.49 -2.60 23.83
N ALA A 156 10.22 -2.58 23.43
CA ALA A 156 9.25 -1.56 23.84
C ALA A 156 8.69 -1.78 25.25
N ASP A 157 8.93 -2.93 25.86
CA ASP A 157 8.23 -3.38 27.08
C ASP A 157 6.71 -3.20 26.98
N ALA A 158 6.11 -3.67 25.89
CA ALA A 158 4.71 -3.43 25.54
C ALA A 158 3.82 -4.64 25.81
N PRO A 159 2.57 -4.41 26.25
CA PRO A 159 1.54 -5.44 26.24
C PRO A 159 1.14 -5.78 24.80
N VAL A 160 0.75 -7.04 24.58
CA VAL A 160 0.43 -7.59 23.28
C VAL A 160 -1.04 -8.01 23.21
N VAL A 161 -1.70 -7.70 22.12
CA VAL A 161 -3.01 -8.24 21.74
C VAL A 161 -2.85 -9.11 20.50
N LEU A 162 -3.28 -10.37 20.56
CA LEU A 162 -3.24 -11.28 19.41
C LEU A 162 -4.51 -11.14 18.57
N ILE A 163 -4.36 -11.18 17.25
CA ILE A 163 -5.47 -11.15 16.29
C ILE A 163 -5.51 -12.47 15.52
N GLY A 164 -6.66 -13.14 15.55
CA GLY A 164 -6.93 -14.36 14.80
C GLY A 164 -7.99 -14.13 13.72
N ASP A 165 -7.83 -14.75 12.55
CA ASP A 165 -8.78 -14.71 11.42
C ASP A 165 -9.70 -15.92 11.49
N ILE A 166 -11.02 -15.70 11.63
CA ILE A 166 -12.02 -16.79 11.69
C ILE A 166 -12.57 -17.15 10.30
N ASP A 167 -12.46 -16.30 9.30
CA ASP A 167 -13.05 -16.52 7.96
C ASP A 167 -12.48 -17.75 7.25
N ARG A 168 -11.22 -18.09 7.54
CA ARG A 168 -10.56 -19.28 6.99
C ARG A 168 -10.79 -20.56 7.77
N GLY A 169 -11.46 -20.48 8.91
CA GLY A 169 -11.61 -21.58 9.85
C GLY A 169 -10.38 -21.84 10.73
N GLY A 170 -10.54 -22.58 11.82
CA GLY A 170 -9.44 -22.99 12.70
C GLY A 170 -8.91 -21.89 13.63
N VAL A 171 -9.60 -20.77 13.82
CA VAL A 171 -9.14 -19.64 14.62
C VAL A 171 -8.80 -20.03 16.07
N PHE A 172 -9.58 -20.89 16.71
CA PHE A 172 -9.32 -21.36 18.08
C PHE A 172 -7.99 -22.13 18.16
N ALA A 173 -7.75 -23.03 17.20
CA ALA A 173 -6.49 -23.79 17.13
C ALA A 173 -5.30 -22.84 16.84
N SER A 174 -5.46 -21.85 15.95
CA SER A 174 -4.43 -20.86 15.67
C SER A 174 -4.05 -20.07 16.91
N ILE A 175 -5.03 -19.57 17.67
CA ILE A 175 -4.78 -18.77 18.89
C ILE A 175 -4.13 -19.63 19.96
N VAL A 176 -4.71 -20.80 20.28
CA VAL A 176 -4.14 -21.74 21.29
C VAL A 176 -2.75 -22.20 20.88
N GLY A 177 -2.53 -22.53 19.60
CA GLY A 177 -1.23 -22.92 19.08
C GLY A 177 -0.20 -21.80 19.18
N THR A 178 -0.56 -20.58 18.84
CA THR A 178 0.32 -19.41 19.00
C THR A 178 0.70 -19.25 20.49
N MET A 179 -0.26 -19.23 21.38
CA MET A 179 -0.01 -19.14 22.83
C MET A 179 0.87 -20.26 23.38
N ALA A 180 0.70 -21.48 22.87
CA ALA A 180 1.49 -22.65 23.29
C ALA A 180 2.95 -22.59 22.81
N LEU A 181 3.19 -22.03 21.62
CA LEU A 181 4.52 -21.92 21.02
C LEU A 181 5.34 -20.75 21.55
N LEU A 182 4.71 -19.71 22.10
CA LEU A 182 5.40 -18.60 22.73
C LEU A 182 6.12 -19.05 24.01
N LYS A 183 7.32 -18.48 24.26
CA LYS A 183 8.03 -18.61 25.52
C LYS A 183 7.16 -18.08 26.67
N GLU A 184 7.38 -18.57 27.89
CA GLU A 184 6.56 -18.18 29.05
C GLU A 184 6.57 -16.67 29.30
N GLU A 185 7.72 -16.03 29.16
CA GLU A 185 7.90 -14.58 29.33
C GLU A 185 7.14 -13.77 28.28
N ASP A 186 7.13 -14.22 27.01
CA ASP A 186 6.40 -13.59 25.91
C ASP A 186 4.90 -13.80 26.02
N ARG A 187 4.50 -14.99 26.47
CA ARG A 187 3.09 -15.32 26.74
C ARG A 187 2.49 -14.41 27.80
N LYS A 188 3.24 -14.02 28.82
CA LYS A 188 2.79 -13.09 29.86
C LYS A 188 2.53 -11.68 29.34
N ARG A 189 3.14 -11.29 28.21
CA ARG A 189 2.88 -10.02 27.51
C ARG A 189 1.54 -10.01 26.80
N VAL A 190 1.02 -11.19 26.42
CA VAL A 190 -0.29 -11.28 25.76
C VAL A 190 -1.38 -11.02 26.79
N LYS A 191 -2.10 -9.90 26.62
CA LYS A 191 -3.13 -9.41 27.55
C LYS A 191 -4.55 -9.57 27.02
N GLY A 192 -4.69 -9.87 25.73
CA GLY A 192 -6.00 -10.05 25.12
C GLY A 192 -5.90 -10.65 23.72
N VAL A 193 -7.07 -11.04 23.20
CA VAL A 193 -7.22 -11.61 21.86
C VAL A 193 -8.37 -10.93 21.15
N ILE A 194 -8.24 -10.72 19.84
CA ILE A 194 -9.32 -10.27 18.95
C ILE A 194 -9.57 -11.36 17.91
N ILE A 195 -10.82 -11.75 17.74
CA ILE A 195 -11.27 -12.63 16.65
C ILE A 195 -11.79 -11.73 15.54
N ASN A 196 -11.14 -11.75 14.38
CA ASN A 196 -11.43 -10.86 13.27
C ASN A 196 -12.07 -11.59 12.08
N LYS A 197 -12.72 -10.82 11.19
CA LYS A 197 -13.36 -11.26 9.95
C LYS A 197 -14.51 -12.26 10.18
N PHE A 198 -15.25 -12.09 11.25
CA PHE A 198 -16.37 -12.95 11.56
C PHE A 198 -17.53 -12.77 10.55
N ARG A 199 -18.13 -13.89 10.16
CA ARG A 199 -19.34 -13.93 9.33
C ARG A 199 -20.38 -14.79 10.02
N GLY A 200 -21.53 -14.24 10.30
CA GLY A 200 -22.65 -14.98 10.90
C GLY A 200 -23.22 -14.30 12.14
N ARG A 201 -23.90 -15.11 12.98
CA ARG A 201 -24.50 -14.61 14.23
C ARG A 201 -23.56 -14.83 15.39
N LYS A 202 -23.19 -13.74 16.08
CA LYS A 202 -22.22 -13.72 17.19
C LYS A 202 -22.63 -14.66 18.34
N GLU A 203 -23.93 -14.74 18.62
CA GLU A 203 -24.47 -15.56 19.72
C GLU A 203 -24.10 -17.05 19.60
N LEU A 204 -23.89 -17.53 18.37
CA LEU A 204 -23.46 -18.92 18.12
C LEU A 204 -21.99 -19.13 18.46
N LEU A 205 -21.19 -18.06 18.53
CA LEU A 205 -19.76 -18.11 18.86
C LEU A 205 -19.48 -17.95 20.35
N ASP A 206 -20.39 -17.36 21.14
CA ASP A 206 -20.17 -16.98 22.54
C ASP A 206 -19.69 -18.13 23.43
N SER A 207 -20.23 -19.33 23.25
CA SER A 207 -19.78 -20.51 23.99
C SER A 207 -18.33 -20.89 23.64
N GLY A 208 -17.96 -20.77 22.37
CA GLY A 208 -16.60 -21.03 21.88
C GLY A 208 -15.60 -19.98 22.40
N VAL A 209 -16.00 -18.72 22.44
CA VAL A 209 -15.20 -17.62 23.02
C VAL A 209 -14.90 -17.92 24.49
N LYS A 210 -15.91 -18.26 25.27
CA LYS A 210 -15.72 -18.60 26.71
C LYS A 210 -14.80 -19.80 26.91
N MET A 211 -14.96 -20.85 26.08
CA MET A 211 -14.06 -22.01 26.13
C MET A 211 -12.63 -21.64 25.76
N LEU A 212 -12.43 -20.72 24.79
CA LEU A 212 -11.11 -20.22 24.41
C LEU A 212 -10.46 -19.48 25.58
N GLU A 213 -11.17 -18.53 26.22
CA GLU A 213 -10.70 -17.78 27.40
C GLU A 213 -10.29 -18.72 28.54
N ASP A 214 -11.09 -19.78 28.77
CA ASP A 214 -10.78 -20.82 29.78
C ASP A 214 -9.47 -21.57 29.48
N ILE A 215 -9.12 -21.74 28.20
CA ILE A 215 -7.89 -22.41 27.77
C ILE A 215 -6.68 -21.48 27.85
N ILE A 216 -6.80 -20.28 27.27
CA ILE A 216 -5.65 -19.36 27.11
C ILE A 216 -5.42 -18.44 28.29
N LYS A 217 -6.40 -18.29 29.21
CA LYS A 217 -6.37 -17.46 30.42
C LYS A 217 -6.14 -15.96 30.17
N VAL A 218 -6.54 -15.47 28.99
CA VAL A 218 -6.61 -14.04 28.67
C VAL A 218 -7.96 -13.73 28.02
N PRO A 219 -8.50 -12.52 28.14
CA PRO A 219 -9.82 -12.17 27.61
C PRO A 219 -9.83 -12.07 26.10
N VAL A 220 -10.99 -12.37 25.50
CA VAL A 220 -11.31 -12.01 24.11
C VAL A 220 -11.91 -10.60 24.11
N LEU A 221 -11.14 -9.63 23.62
CA LEU A 221 -11.49 -8.20 23.60
C LEU A 221 -12.58 -7.86 22.59
N GLY A 222 -12.92 -8.78 21.72
CA GLY A 222 -14.01 -8.61 20.78
C GLY A 222 -13.99 -9.60 19.62
N VAL A 223 -15.14 -9.69 18.97
CA VAL A 223 -15.35 -10.42 17.72
C VAL A 223 -15.74 -9.40 16.66
N VAL A 224 -14.81 -9.11 15.76
CA VAL A 224 -14.97 -8.08 14.74
C VAL A 224 -15.54 -8.72 13.46
N PRO A 225 -16.71 -8.29 12.98
CA PRO A 225 -17.26 -8.79 11.73
C PRO A 225 -16.41 -8.45 10.51
N TYR A 226 -16.64 -9.17 9.43
CA TYR A 226 -16.09 -8.78 8.14
C TYR A 226 -16.68 -7.43 7.72
N THR A 227 -15.86 -6.51 7.27
CA THR A 227 -16.28 -5.15 6.89
C THR A 227 -15.93 -4.87 5.42
N ASP A 228 -16.70 -3.97 4.81
CA ASP A 228 -16.49 -3.40 3.47
C ASP A 228 -15.86 -2.00 3.51
N ILE A 229 -15.43 -1.55 4.69
CA ILE A 229 -14.78 -0.25 4.88
C ILE A 229 -13.52 -0.19 4.02
N LYS A 230 -13.42 0.87 3.22
CA LYS A 230 -12.38 1.02 2.20
C LYS A 230 -11.13 1.65 2.79
N ILE A 231 -10.31 0.84 3.45
CA ILE A 231 -8.94 1.21 3.85
C ILE A 231 -7.97 0.65 2.80
N GLU A 232 -6.87 1.36 2.57
CA GLU A 232 -5.83 0.93 1.63
C GLU A 232 -5.21 -0.40 2.08
N ASP A 233 -5.10 -1.34 1.12
CA ASP A 233 -4.52 -2.65 1.38
C ASP A 233 -2.99 -2.54 1.49
N GLU A 234 -2.41 -3.32 2.41
CA GLU A 234 -0.96 -3.36 2.64
C GLU A 234 -0.21 -4.04 1.51
N ASP A 235 -0.77 -5.12 0.94
CA ASP A 235 -0.06 -6.01 0.02
C ASP A 235 -0.93 -6.40 -1.18
N SER A 236 -0.28 -6.73 -2.29
CA SER A 236 -0.88 -7.26 -3.53
C SER A 236 -1.57 -8.63 -3.38
N VAL A 237 -1.51 -9.26 -2.21
CA VAL A 237 -2.23 -10.53 -1.89
C VAL A 237 -3.69 -10.28 -1.48
N THR A 238 -4.22 -9.07 -1.66
CA THR A 238 -5.61 -8.73 -1.33
C THR A 238 -6.63 -9.53 -2.14
N THR A 239 -7.78 -9.83 -1.51
CA THR A 239 -8.92 -10.45 -2.19
C THR A 239 -9.72 -9.44 -3.06
N ARG A 240 -9.38 -8.15 -2.98
CA ARG A 240 -10.01 -7.06 -3.74
C ARG A 240 -9.94 -7.32 -5.25
N PHE A 241 -8.84 -7.86 -5.75
CA PHE A 241 -8.65 -8.19 -7.16
C PHE A 241 -9.62 -9.25 -7.70
N LYS A 242 -10.31 -9.99 -6.84
CA LYS A 242 -11.30 -11.01 -7.23
C LYS A 242 -12.73 -10.48 -7.34
N LYS A 243 -12.99 -9.25 -6.88
CA LYS A 243 -14.30 -8.62 -7.03
C LYS A 243 -14.49 -8.19 -8.48
N GLN A 244 -15.42 -8.83 -9.19
CA GLN A 244 -15.99 -8.26 -10.41
C GLN A 244 -16.96 -7.16 -9.98
N MET A 245 -16.61 -5.91 -10.25
CA MET A 245 -17.56 -4.82 -10.10
C MET A 245 -18.57 -4.87 -11.26
N GLY A 246 -19.80 -4.39 -11.01
CA GLY A 246 -20.88 -4.39 -12.01
C GLY A 246 -20.50 -3.65 -13.30
N VAL A 247 -21.29 -3.82 -14.33
CA VAL A 247 -21.12 -3.08 -15.60
C VAL A 247 -21.67 -1.68 -15.40
N ASN A 248 -20.79 -0.68 -15.33
CA ASN A 248 -21.10 0.74 -15.23
C ASN A 248 -20.84 1.44 -16.59
N ASP A 249 -21.07 2.75 -16.64
CA ASP A 249 -20.91 3.54 -17.86
C ASP A 249 -19.48 3.53 -18.41
N ILE A 250 -18.48 3.53 -17.52
CA ILE A 250 -17.05 3.47 -17.84
C ILE A 250 -16.45 2.17 -17.28
N HIS A 251 -15.68 1.49 -18.11
CA HIS A 251 -15.00 0.27 -17.74
C HIS A 251 -13.48 0.43 -17.79
N ILE A 252 -12.82 0.15 -16.66
CA ILE A 252 -11.37 0.21 -16.52
C ILE A 252 -10.83 -1.19 -16.27
N GLU A 253 -9.83 -1.59 -17.06
CA GLU A 253 -9.09 -2.82 -16.82
C GLU A 253 -7.66 -2.53 -16.42
N ILE A 254 -7.24 -3.11 -15.30
CA ILE A 254 -5.89 -2.99 -14.76
C ILE A 254 -5.20 -4.33 -14.95
N VAL A 255 -4.09 -4.32 -15.64
CA VAL A 255 -3.29 -5.52 -15.89
C VAL A 255 -2.61 -5.92 -14.58
N ARG A 256 -2.91 -7.10 -14.06
CA ARG A 256 -2.24 -7.62 -12.87
C ARG A 256 -0.97 -8.34 -13.26
N THR A 257 0.16 -7.69 -13.05
CA THR A 257 1.48 -8.28 -13.24
C THR A 257 1.95 -9.00 -11.97
N PRO A 258 2.88 -9.98 -12.07
CA PRO A 258 3.40 -10.72 -10.91
C PRO A 258 4.03 -9.85 -9.84
N HIS A 259 4.72 -8.77 -10.24
CA HIS A 259 5.44 -7.87 -9.33
C HIS A 259 4.77 -6.49 -9.22
N MET A 260 3.45 -6.43 -9.48
CA MET A 260 2.67 -5.19 -9.39
C MET A 260 2.91 -4.49 -8.04
N SER A 261 3.22 -3.20 -8.12
CA SER A 261 3.46 -2.33 -6.95
C SER A 261 2.59 -1.08 -7.02
N ASN A 262 2.37 -0.45 -5.87
CA ASN A 262 1.63 0.81 -5.74
C ASN A 262 0.23 0.77 -6.39
N PHE A 263 -0.45 -0.37 -6.32
CA PHE A 263 -1.80 -0.53 -6.87
C PHE A 263 -2.84 0.37 -6.19
N THR A 264 -2.49 1.01 -5.09
CA THR A 264 -3.31 2.02 -4.42
C THR A 264 -3.57 3.24 -5.29
N ASP A 265 -2.78 3.50 -6.32
CA ASP A 265 -3.01 4.56 -7.33
C ASP A 265 -4.39 4.46 -7.99
N PHE A 266 -5.02 3.28 -7.94
CA PHE A 266 -6.30 3.03 -8.61
C PHE A 266 -7.50 3.02 -7.67
N ASN A 267 -7.28 3.19 -6.34
CA ASN A 267 -8.36 3.17 -5.35
C ASN A 267 -9.37 4.29 -5.55
N ILE A 268 -8.94 5.40 -6.10
CA ILE A 268 -9.81 6.55 -6.42
C ILE A 268 -10.93 6.18 -7.38
N PHE A 269 -10.69 5.31 -8.35
CA PHE A 269 -11.71 4.87 -9.29
C PHE A 269 -12.85 4.10 -8.62
N GLU A 270 -12.57 3.40 -7.50
CA GLU A 270 -13.61 2.72 -6.72
C GLU A 270 -14.58 3.67 -5.99
N THR A 271 -14.23 4.95 -5.91
CA THR A 271 -15.10 6.00 -5.34
C THR A 271 -16.05 6.58 -6.35
N GLN A 272 -15.86 6.27 -7.65
CA GLN A 272 -16.67 6.80 -8.75
C GLN A 272 -17.80 5.82 -9.09
N GLU A 273 -19.06 6.24 -8.89
CA GLU A 273 -20.22 5.35 -9.03
C GLU A 273 -20.49 4.90 -10.48
N ASP A 274 -20.04 5.68 -11.45
CA ASP A 274 -20.19 5.41 -12.88
C ASP A 274 -19.02 4.59 -13.46
N VAL A 275 -18.08 4.12 -12.62
CA VAL A 275 -16.89 3.38 -13.04
C VAL A 275 -16.95 1.95 -12.53
N SER A 276 -16.62 1.00 -13.40
CA SER A 276 -16.32 -0.39 -13.03
C SER A 276 -14.86 -0.70 -13.26
N ILE A 277 -14.24 -1.41 -12.32
CA ILE A 277 -12.83 -1.79 -12.37
C ILE A 277 -12.74 -3.31 -12.38
N ARG A 278 -11.85 -3.83 -13.22
CA ARG A 278 -11.46 -5.24 -13.20
C ARG A 278 -9.93 -5.37 -13.25
N TYR A 279 -9.39 -6.17 -12.36
CA TYR A 279 -8.00 -6.61 -12.44
C TYR A 279 -7.93 -7.88 -13.29
N VAL A 280 -7.09 -7.86 -14.30
CA VAL A 280 -6.97 -8.97 -15.26
C VAL A 280 -5.76 -9.82 -14.91
N ASP A 281 -6.05 -11.02 -14.40
CA ASP A 281 -5.05 -12.01 -14.02
C ASP A 281 -4.47 -12.77 -15.22
N TYR A 282 -3.47 -13.61 -14.93
CA TYR A 282 -2.90 -14.59 -15.83
C TYR A 282 -3.97 -15.37 -16.63
N GLY A 283 -3.79 -15.46 -17.95
CA GLY A 283 -4.72 -16.14 -18.83
C GLY A 283 -6.04 -15.41 -19.09
N GLY A 284 -6.22 -14.22 -18.49
CA GLY A 284 -7.39 -13.37 -18.70
C GLY A 284 -7.36 -12.65 -20.06
N SER A 285 -8.55 -12.24 -20.51
CA SER A 285 -8.71 -11.37 -21.68
C SER A 285 -9.06 -9.97 -21.24
N LEU A 286 -8.41 -8.97 -21.87
CA LEU A 286 -8.69 -7.54 -21.69
C LEU A 286 -9.98 -7.15 -22.43
N GLY A 287 -11.02 -7.74 -22.39
CA GLY A 287 -12.32 -7.42 -22.98
C GLY A 287 -12.37 -6.21 -23.92
N ASN A 288 -13.30 -5.29 -23.64
CA ASN A 288 -13.45 -4.03 -24.37
C ASN A 288 -13.58 -2.84 -23.39
N PRO A 289 -12.54 -2.53 -22.61
CA PRO A 289 -12.57 -1.42 -21.67
C PRO A 289 -12.54 -0.07 -22.36
N ASP A 290 -12.85 0.99 -21.62
CA ASP A 290 -12.62 2.36 -22.01
C ASP A 290 -11.18 2.80 -21.70
N ILE A 291 -10.62 2.26 -20.61
CA ILE A 291 -9.22 2.48 -20.19
C ILE A 291 -8.58 1.12 -19.88
N VAL A 292 -7.35 0.93 -20.36
CA VAL A 292 -6.48 -0.15 -19.90
C VAL A 292 -5.25 0.45 -19.20
N ILE A 293 -4.92 -0.07 -18.02
CA ILE A 293 -3.83 0.44 -17.19
C ILE A 293 -2.77 -0.64 -17.01
N ILE A 294 -1.52 -0.30 -17.32
CA ILE A 294 -0.34 -1.07 -16.96
C ILE A 294 0.23 -0.42 -15.70
N PRO A 295 0.16 -1.08 -14.54
CA PRO A 295 0.53 -0.49 -13.26
C PRO A 295 2.04 -0.38 -13.07
N GLY A 296 2.44 0.24 -11.96
CA GLY A 296 3.81 0.17 -11.45
C GLY A 296 4.20 -1.27 -11.09
N THR A 297 5.47 -1.56 -11.24
CA THR A 297 6.04 -2.87 -10.91
C THR A 297 7.42 -2.74 -10.29
N LYS A 298 7.82 -3.75 -9.51
CA LYS A 298 9.18 -3.86 -8.95
C LYS A 298 10.13 -4.58 -9.91
N SER A 299 9.65 -5.25 -10.95
CA SER A 299 10.46 -5.96 -11.92
C SER A 299 9.92 -5.71 -13.33
N THR A 300 10.34 -4.61 -13.94
CA THR A 300 9.78 -4.09 -15.20
C THR A 300 10.00 -5.05 -16.36
N VAL A 301 11.21 -5.59 -16.50
CA VAL A 301 11.55 -6.49 -17.59
C VAL A 301 10.83 -7.83 -17.49
N ASP A 302 10.80 -8.44 -16.31
CA ASP A 302 10.10 -9.71 -16.09
C ASP A 302 8.60 -9.60 -16.32
N ASP A 303 8.01 -8.50 -15.87
CA ASP A 303 6.58 -8.25 -16.04
C ASP A 303 6.24 -7.93 -17.50
N LEU A 304 7.11 -7.23 -18.25
CA LEU A 304 6.96 -7.08 -19.69
C LEU A 304 7.01 -8.43 -20.41
N MET A 305 7.96 -9.30 -20.05
CA MET A 305 8.04 -10.65 -20.62
C MET A 305 6.83 -11.50 -20.21
N PHE A 306 6.26 -11.28 -19.05
CA PHE A 306 5.01 -11.89 -18.64
C PHE A 306 3.85 -11.45 -19.56
N LEU A 307 3.70 -10.14 -19.85
CA LEU A 307 2.68 -9.62 -20.78
C LEU A 307 2.78 -10.28 -22.14
N ARG A 308 4.00 -10.40 -22.69
CA ARG A 308 4.26 -11.04 -24.00
C ARG A 308 3.85 -12.49 -24.02
N ARG A 309 4.34 -13.27 -23.05
CA ARG A 309 4.06 -14.72 -22.95
C ARG A 309 2.58 -15.04 -22.82
N ASN A 310 1.80 -14.12 -22.26
CA ASN A 310 0.36 -14.28 -22.04
C ASN A 310 -0.51 -13.62 -23.10
N GLY A 311 0.08 -13.02 -24.15
CA GLY A 311 -0.63 -12.37 -25.24
C GLY A 311 -1.36 -11.08 -24.80
N LEU A 312 -1.05 -10.52 -23.62
CA LEU A 312 -1.64 -9.28 -23.13
C LEU A 312 -1.08 -8.07 -23.89
N GLU A 313 0.20 -8.09 -24.25
CA GLU A 313 0.82 -7.04 -25.08
C GLU A 313 0.07 -6.81 -26.38
N GLU A 314 -0.27 -7.87 -27.12
CA GLU A 314 -1.02 -7.75 -28.37
C GLU A 314 -2.46 -7.25 -28.15
N GLN A 315 -3.09 -7.64 -27.05
CA GLN A 315 -4.41 -7.11 -26.69
C GLN A 315 -4.36 -5.62 -26.37
N ILE A 316 -3.32 -5.15 -25.66
CA ILE A 316 -3.09 -3.72 -25.39
C ILE A 316 -2.90 -2.95 -26.68
N LYS A 317 -2.06 -3.45 -27.60
CA LYS A 317 -1.85 -2.85 -28.92
C LYS A 317 -3.14 -2.79 -29.74
N GLU A 318 -3.98 -3.83 -29.67
CA GLU A 318 -5.29 -3.84 -30.34
C GLU A 318 -6.26 -2.81 -29.73
N LEU A 319 -6.31 -2.68 -28.41
CA LEU A 319 -7.12 -1.67 -27.74
C LEU A 319 -6.68 -0.25 -28.12
N HIS A 320 -5.36 0.00 -28.19
CA HIS A 320 -4.83 1.27 -28.70
C HIS A 320 -5.28 1.54 -30.14
N ARG A 321 -5.15 0.56 -31.07
CA ARG A 321 -5.61 0.70 -32.48
C ARG A 321 -7.11 1.00 -32.58
N ARG A 322 -7.89 0.55 -31.61
CA ARG A 322 -9.33 0.84 -31.49
C ARG A 322 -9.62 2.18 -30.81
N GLY A 323 -8.59 3.00 -30.57
CA GLY A 323 -8.71 4.33 -29.99
C GLY A 323 -8.96 4.34 -28.47
N LYS A 324 -8.80 3.23 -27.76
CA LYS A 324 -8.96 3.17 -26.31
C LYS A 324 -7.79 3.85 -25.59
N LEU A 325 -8.08 4.39 -24.38
CA LEU A 325 -7.03 5.01 -23.56
C LEU A 325 -6.14 3.93 -22.94
N VAL A 326 -4.82 4.03 -23.19
CA VAL A 326 -3.80 3.18 -22.58
C VAL A 326 -2.97 4.02 -21.62
N VAL A 327 -2.83 3.54 -20.40
CA VAL A 327 -2.12 4.23 -19.32
C VAL A 327 -0.98 3.37 -18.81
N GLY A 328 0.20 3.96 -18.63
CA GLY A 328 1.33 3.33 -17.95
C GLY A 328 1.78 4.14 -16.74
N ILE A 329 1.87 3.51 -15.57
CA ILE A 329 2.38 4.15 -14.37
C ILE A 329 3.74 3.54 -14.01
N CYS A 330 4.77 4.36 -13.83
CA CYS A 330 6.11 3.97 -13.40
C CYS A 330 6.68 2.84 -14.30
N GLY A 331 6.82 1.60 -13.83
CA GLY A 331 7.23 0.46 -14.66
C GLY A 331 6.32 0.25 -15.88
N GLY A 332 5.01 0.47 -15.73
CA GLY A 332 4.06 0.44 -16.85
C GLY A 332 4.36 1.52 -17.91
N TYR A 333 4.76 2.72 -17.49
CA TYR A 333 5.22 3.77 -18.39
C TYR A 333 6.48 3.35 -19.16
N GLN A 334 7.46 2.78 -18.45
CA GLN A 334 8.68 2.27 -19.04
C GLN A 334 8.38 1.18 -20.11
N MET A 335 7.46 0.25 -19.80
CA MET A 335 7.04 -0.81 -20.73
C MET A 335 6.40 -0.27 -22.02
N LEU A 336 5.68 0.87 -21.94
CA LEU A 336 5.03 1.48 -23.10
C LEU A 336 6.01 2.06 -24.13
N GLY A 337 7.25 2.32 -23.72
CA GLY A 337 8.33 2.82 -24.59
C GLY A 337 8.76 1.85 -25.68
N LYS A 338 9.69 2.28 -26.53
CA LYS A 338 10.31 1.48 -27.56
C LYS A 338 11.35 0.51 -27.00
N LYS A 339 12.14 0.96 -26.01
CA LYS A 339 13.26 0.20 -25.47
C LYS A 339 13.43 0.40 -23.97
N LEU A 340 13.85 -0.69 -23.31
CA LEU A 340 14.35 -0.73 -21.96
C LEU A 340 15.82 -1.14 -22.00
N LYS A 341 16.72 -0.32 -21.46
CA LYS A 341 18.15 -0.55 -21.40
C LYS A 341 18.59 -0.75 -19.96
N ASP A 342 19.30 -1.83 -19.68
CA ASP A 342 19.78 -2.17 -18.35
C ASP A 342 21.30 -2.46 -18.34
N PRO A 343 22.12 -1.46 -18.65
CA PRO A 343 23.56 -1.64 -18.78
C PRO A 343 24.25 -2.02 -17.45
N TYR A 344 23.57 -1.84 -16.32
CA TYR A 344 24.07 -2.13 -14.98
C TYR A 344 23.43 -3.38 -14.36
N HIS A 345 22.57 -4.09 -15.09
CA HIS A 345 21.84 -5.26 -14.59
C HIS A 345 21.09 -5.02 -13.27
N VAL A 346 20.40 -3.87 -13.21
CA VAL A 346 19.62 -3.45 -12.04
C VAL A 346 18.29 -4.20 -11.96
N GLU A 347 17.69 -4.46 -13.13
CA GLU A 347 16.36 -5.08 -13.26
C GLU A 347 16.44 -6.51 -13.82
N SER A 348 17.43 -6.81 -14.66
CA SER A 348 17.50 -8.10 -15.34
C SER A 348 18.92 -8.48 -15.78
N ASP A 349 19.09 -9.73 -16.24
CA ASP A 349 20.34 -10.19 -16.87
C ASP A 349 20.47 -9.74 -18.35
N LEU A 350 19.49 -9.03 -18.91
CA LEU A 350 19.45 -8.56 -20.29
C LEU A 350 19.87 -7.09 -20.34
N GLU A 351 20.84 -6.76 -21.21
CA GLU A 351 21.30 -5.38 -21.41
C GLU A 351 20.26 -4.48 -22.10
N GLU A 352 19.42 -5.06 -22.96
CA GLU A 352 18.38 -4.33 -23.71
C GLU A 352 17.19 -5.23 -24.04
N VAL A 353 15.98 -4.66 -23.94
CA VAL A 353 14.72 -5.33 -24.29
C VAL A 353 13.83 -4.34 -25.04
N ASP A 354 13.19 -4.79 -26.13
CA ASP A 354 12.17 -3.97 -26.82
C ASP A 354 10.95 -3.79 -25.92
N GLY A 355 10.45 -2.57 -25.79
CA GLY A 355 9.20 -2.24 -25.10
C GLY A 355 7.96 -2.58 -25.94
N ILE A 356 6.79 -2.13 -25.50
CA ILE A 356 5.50 -2.31 -26.23
C ILE A 356 5.47 -1.40 -27.46
N GLY A 357 6.18 -0.26 -27.44
CA GLY A 357 6.35 0.64 -28.58
C GLY A 357 5.15 1.55 -28.87
N LEU A 358 4.32 1.83 -27.88
CA LEU A 358 3.18 2.76 -28.00
C LEU A 358 3.56 4.22 -27.69
N LEU A 359 4.68 4.44 -27.03
CA LEU A 359 5.29 5.75 -26.80
C LEU A 359 6.68 5.81 -27.46
N ASP A 360 7.02 6.94 -28.05
CA ASP A 360 8.35 7.20 -28.59
C ASP A 360 9.30 7.58 -27.46
N THR A 361 9.61 6.61 -26.61
CA THR A 361 10.47 6.78 -25.44
C THR A 361 11.43 5.61 -25.33
N GLU A 362 12.60 5.87 -24.72
CA GLU A 362 13.58 4.84 -24.34
C GLU A 362 13.93 5.04 -22.88
N THR A 363 13.91 3.97 -22.09
CA THR A 363 14.26 4.02 -20.66
C THR A 363 15.58 3.34 -20.41
N THR A 364 16.50 4.01 -19.69
CA THR A 364 17.75 3.42 -19.19
C THR A 364 17.65 3.28 -17.68
N PHE A 365 17.85 2.07 -17.16
CA PHE A 365 17.89 1.83 -15.72
C PHE A 365 19.22 2.31 -15.13
N GLU A 366 19.13 3.03 -14.00
CA GLU A 366 20.27 3.63 -13.31
C GLU A 366 20.46 3.00 -11.92
N LEU A 367 21.67 3.17 -11.35
CA LEU A 367 21.99 2.65 -10.02
C LEU A 367 21.33 3.47 -8.90
N GLU A 368 21.05 4.74 -9.17
CA GLU A 368 20.42 5.63 -8.20
C GLU A 368 18.89 5.61 -8.34
N LYS A 369 18.23 5.53 -7.20
CA LYS A 369 16.77 5.54 -7.10
C LYS A 369 16.28 6.96 -6.90
N THR A 370 15.37 7.42 -7.75
CA THR A 370 14.62 8.66 -7.55
C THR A 370 13.51 8.41 -6.55
N THR A 371 13.47 9.20 -5.47
CA THR A 371 12.38 9.21 -4.48
C THR A 371 12.06 10.66 -4.15
N THR A 372 10.87 11.15 -4.50
CA THR A 372 10.52 12.56 -4.31
C THR A 372 9.02 12.76 -4.30
N GLN A 373 8.55 13.78 -3.56
CA GLN A 373 7.22 14.34 -3.76
C GLN A 373 7.30 15.54 -4.71
N VAL A 374 6.30 15.67 -5.56
CA VAL A 374 6.26 16.70 -6.59
C VAL A 374 4.87 17.32 -6.73
N ASP A 375 4.85 18.60 -7.11
CA ASP A 375 3.70 19.28 -7.65
C ASP A 375 3.94 19.54 -9.14
N ALA A 376 2.95 19.24 -9.97
CA ALA A 376 3.03 19.38 -11.42
C ALA A 376 1.87 20.19 -11.98
N ILE A 377 2.09 20.78 -13.14
CA ILE A 377 1.05 21.47 -13.93
C ILE A 377 0.88 20.73 -15.25
N ILE A 378 -0.34 20.32 -15.56
CA ILE A 378 -0.67 19.63 -16.82
C ILE A 378 -0.39 20.54 -17.99
N ASP A 379 0.32 20.01 -18.98
CA ASP A 379 0.81 20.76 -20.13
C ASP A 379 -0.31 21.16 -21.09
N LYS A 380 0.00 22.17 -21.91
CA LYS A 380 -0.85 22.68 -22.99
C LYS A 380 -0.86 21.70 -24.17
N ASN A 381 -1.82 21.89 -25.06
CA ASN A 381 -1.93 21.15 -26.31
C ASN A 381 -2.27 19.64 -26.18
N LEU A 382 -2.72 19.20 -25.02
CA LEU A 382 -3.31 17.89 -24.86
C LEU A 382 -4.80 17.93 -25.25
N THR A 383 -5.24 16.97 -26.04
CA THR A 383 -6.60 16.90 -26.62
C THR A 383 -7.27 15.56 -26.29
N GLY A 384 -8.48 15.35 -26.78
CA GLY A 384 -9.17 14.06 -26.59
C GLY A 384 -9.43 13.76 -25.11
N TYR A 385 -8.87 12.68 -24.61
CA TYR A 385 -9.01 12.26 -23.22
C TYR A 385 -8.53 13.30 -22.21
N PHE A 386 -7.62 14.21 -22.61
CA PHE A 386 -7.00 15.22 -21.76
C PHE A 386 -7.61 16.63 -21.96
N ALA A 387 -8.67 16.76 -22.75
CA ALA A 387 -9.33 18.05 -22.95
C ALA A 387 -9.75 18.67 -21.60
N ASN A 388 -9.56 19.98 -21.46
CA ASN A 388 -9.87 20.75 -20.26
C ASN A 388 -8.98 20.45 -19.02
N LEU A 389 -7.82 19.82 -19.20
CA LEU A 389 -6.83 19.59 -18.13
C LEU A 389 -5.70 20.62 -18.14
N GLU A 390 -5.52 21.40 -19.21
CA GLU A 390 -4.46 22.41 -19.33
C GLU A 390 -4.38 23.33 -18.09
N GLY A 391 -3.17 23.46 -17.54
CA GLY A 391 -2.89 24.32 -16.41
C GLY A 391 -3.40 23.82 -15.06
N LYS A 392 -4.04 22.67 -15.01
CA LYS A 392 -4.43 22.05 -13.72
C LYS A 392 -3.20 21.61 -12.96
N ARG A 393 -3.19 21.90 -11.65
CA ARG A 393 -2.13 21.48 -10.74
C ARG A 393 -2.49 20.09 -10.18
N VAL A 394 -1.57 19.15 -10.25
CA VAL A 394 -1.66 17.82 -9.68
C VAL A 394 -0.49 17.57 -8.75
N LYS A 395 -0.67 16.70 -7.76
CA LYS A 395 0.36 16.29 -6.82
C LYS A 395 0.61 14.80 -6.95
N GLY A 396 1.84 14.40 -6.67
CA GLY A 396 2.21 13.00 -6.68
C GLY A 396 3.58 12.77 -6.07
N TYR A 397 4.05 11.54 -6.19
CA TYR A 397 5.41 11.19 -5.83
C TYR A 397 6.03 10.31 -6.90
N GLU A 398 7.33 10.40 -7.06
CA GLU A 398 8.11 9.58 -7.97
C GLU A 398 8.94 8.58 -7.17
N ILE A 399 8.98 7.34 -7.65
CA ILE A 399 9.77 6.25 -7.06
C ILE A 399 10.21 5.28 -8.17
N HIS A 400 11.37 5.52 -8.77
CA HIS A 400 11.85 4.72 -9.90
C HIS A 400 13.38 4.71 -9.99
N MET A 401 13.93 3.80 -10.78
CA MET A 401 15.37 3.68 -11.05
C MET A 401 15.73 3.97 -12.51
N GLY A 402 14.75 4.23 -13.37
CA GLY A 402 14.98 4.51 -14.78
C GLY A 402 14.91 6.00 -15.12
N ILE A 403 15.70 6.41 -16.10
CA ILE A 403 15.60 7.70 -16.77
C ILE A 403 15.01 7.44 -18.16
N THR A 404 13.96 8.18 -18.51
CA THR A 404 13.25 8.02 -19.79
C THR A 404 13.52 9.19 -20.71
N ASP A 405 14.21 8.90 -21.82
CA ASP A 405 14.42 9.82 -22.93
C ASP A 405 13.20 9.82 -23.86
N ARG A 406 12.85 10.99 -24.40
CA ARG A 406 11.67 11.20 -25.23
C ARG A 406 12.06 11.60 -26.63
N GLY A 407 11.46 10.93 -27.61
CA GLY A 407 11.60 11.25 -29.03
C GLY A 407 10.75 12.44 -29.47
N ASP A 408 10.94 12.87 -30.70
CA ASP A 408 10.33 14.11 -31.26
C ASP A 408 8.80 14.03 -31.39
N GLY A 409 8.22 12.84 -31.43
CA GLY A 409 6.77 12.63 -31.61
C GLY A 409 5.95 12.66 -30.33
N ILE A 410 6.56 12.95 -29.18
CA ILE A 410 5.93 12.87 -27.87
C ILE A 410 5.54 14.28 -27.37
N LYS A 411 4.35 14.37 -26.79
CA LYS A 411 3.94 15.53 -26.00
C LYS A 411 4.26 15.26 -24.51
N ASN A 412 4.59 16.32 -23.76
CA ASN A 412 4.73 16.18 -22.32
C ASN A 412 3.35 16.01 -21.67
N LEU A 413 3.26 15.24 -20.60
CA LEU A 413 2.04 15.17 -19.79
C LEU A 413 1.93 16.40 -18.90
N CYS A 414 3.01 16.74 -18.22
CA CYS A 414 3.04 17.84 -17.27
C CYS A 414 4.44 18.43 -17.13
N THR A 415 4.50 19.58 -16.46
CA THR A 415 5.72 20.24 -16.01
C THR A 415 5.75 20.21 -14.48
N ILE A 416 6.80 19.61 -13.90
CA ILE A 416 7.05 19.66 -12.47
C ILE A 416 7.49 21.05 -12.10
N VAL A 417 6.80 21.66 -11.14
CA VAL A 417 7.04 23.04 -10.68
C VAL A 417 7.56 23.12 -9.26
N GLU A 418 7.40 22.03 -8.48
CA GLU A 418 7.89 21.93 -7.11
C GLU A 418 8.37 20.49 -6.83
N LYS A 419 9.53 20.35 -6.19
CA LYS A 419 10.12 19.08 -5.77
C LYS A 419 10.59 19.21 -4.32
N LEU A 420 10.04 18.41 -3.40
CA LEU A 420 10.33 18.47 -1.96
C LEU A 420 10.25 19.89 -1.37
N GLY A 421 9.30 20.71 -1.84
CA GLY A 421 9.12 22.09 -1.39
C GLY A 421 10.02 23.13 -2.08
N GLU A 422 10.89 22.72 -2.99
CA GLU A 422 11.76 23.61 -3.78
C GLU A 422 11.18 23.84 -5.17
N GLU A 423 11.23 25.07 -5.66
CA GLU A 423 10.81 25.41 -7.03
C GLU A 423 11.75 24.76 -8.05
N VAL A 424 11.18 24.06 -9.00
CA VAL A 424 11.87 23.44 -10.13
C VAL A 424 11.10 23.66 -11.43
N ASN A 425 11.73 23.33 -12.56
CA ASN A 425 11.06 23.42 -13.86
C ASN A 425 11.64 22.36 -14.81
N TYR A 426 10.97 21.20 -14.86
CA TYR A 426 11.29 20.15 -15.83
C TYR A 426 10.03 19.38 -16.24
N THR A 427 10.05 18.83 -17.44
CA THR A 427 8.91 18.11 -18.00
C THR A 427 8.89 16.67 -17.54
N GLU A 428 7.70 16.15 -17.24
CA GLU A 428 7.47 14.78 -16.82
C GLU A 428 6.32 14.13 -17.61
N GLY A 429 6.40 12.81 -17.74
CA GLY A 429 5.43 11.99 -18.45
C GLY A 429 5.44 12.21 -19.96
N SER A 430 4.82 11.29 -20.67
CA SER A 430 4.77 11.25 -22.12
C SER A 430 3.36 10.94 -22.60
N VAL A 431 2.92 11.65 -23.62
CA VAL A 431 1.63 11.43 -24.28
C VAL A 431 1.89 11.28 -25.78
N ASN A 432 1.31 10.26 -26.43
CA ASN A 432 1.46 10.09 -27.88
C ASN A 432 0.74 11.20 -28.67
N SER A 433 1.02 11.30 -29.97
CA SER A 433 0.44 12.32 -30.87
C SER A 433 -1.08 12.34 -30.87
N GLU A 434 -1.72 11.18 -30.75
CA GLU A 434 -3.17 10.97 -30.78
C GLU A 434 -3.85 11.24 -29.42
N CYS A 435 -3.06 11.44 -28.37
CA CYS A 435 -3.53 11.65 -27.01
C CYS A 435 -4.43 10.51 -26.47
N ASN A 436 -4.14 9.27 -26.84
CA ASN A 436 -4.81 8.07 -26.33
C ASN A 436 -3.85 7.06 -25.66
N VAL A 437 -2.56 7.41 -25.53
CA VAL A 437 -1.59 6.69 -24.71
C VAL A 437 -0.84 7.70 -23.87
N PHE A 438 -0.75 7.46 -22.58
CA PHE A 438 0.17 8.23 -21.74
C PHE A 438 0.89 7.36 -20.71
N GLY A 439 2.07 7.78 -20.35
CA GLY A 439 2.86 7.21 -19.29
C GLY A 439 3.43 8.29 -18.37
N THR A 440 3.55 8.00 -17.09
CA THR A 440 4.07 8.92 -16.08
C THR A 440 4.77 8.17 -14.95
N TYR A 441 5.75 8.81 -14.32
CA TYR A 441 6.34 8.37 -13.06
C TYR A 441 5.55 8.83 -11.83
N LEU A 442 4.58 9.72 -12.00
CA LEU A 442 3.78 10.25 -10.90
C LEU A 442 2.81 9.20 -10.37
N HIS A 443 3.13 8.62 -9.22
CA HIS A 443 2.18 7.90 -8.39
C HIS A 443 1.24 8.88 -7.69
N GLY A 444 -0.04 8.49 -7.52
CA GLY A 444 -1.06 9.34 -6.92
C GLY A 444 -1.62 10.42 -7.85
N ILE A 445 -1.26 10.47 -9.14
CA ILE A 445 -1.80 11.46 -10.08
C ILE A 445 -3.33 11.39 -10.18
N PHE A 446 -3.89 10.19 -10.05
CA PHE A 446 -5.34 9.99 -10.07
C PHE A 446 -6.04 10.38 -8.75
N ASP A 447 -5.31 10.58 -7.65
CA ASP A 447 -5.88 11.03 -6.37
C ASP A 447 -6.42 12.47 -6.46
N ASP A 448 -5.99 13.23 -7.47
CA ASP A 448 -6.62 14.48 -7.84
C ASP A 448 -7.98 14.23 -8.51
N ILE A 449 -9.04 14.57 -7.78
CA ILE A 449 -10.43 14.33 -8.23
C ILE A 449 -10.74 15.07 -9.52
N ASP A 450 -10.26 16.29 -9.68
CA ASP A 450 -10.53 17.10 -10.86
C ASP A 450 -9.82 16.54 -12.10
N PHE A 451 -8.58 16.04 -11.94
CA PHE A 451 -7.86 15.36 -13.01
C PHE A 451 -8.61 14.09 -13.42
N THR A 452 -8.86 13.22 -12.45
CA THR A 452 -9.55 11.94 -12.69
C THR A 452 -10.93 12.13 -13.26
N ARG A 453 -11.77 13.01 -12.67
CA ARG A 453 -13.14 13.22 -13.13
C ARG A 453 -13.18 13.87 -14.51
N THR A 454 -12.22 14.73 -14.85
CA THR A 454 -12.15 15.34 -16.18
C THR A 454 -11.89 14.27 -17.26
N ILE A 455 -10.94 13.35 -17.06
CA ILE A 455 -10.67 12.24 -17.99
C ILE A 455 -11.93 11.35 -18.12
N LEU A 456 -12.53 10.95 -17.02
CA LEU A 456 -13.75 10.12 -17.05
C LEU A 456 -14.90 10.83 -17.77
N ASN A 457 -15.09 12.13 -17.56
CA ASN A 457 -16.12 12.90 -18.26
C ASN A 457 -15.83 13.07 -19.76
N ASN A 458 -14.56 13.21 -20.16
CA ASN A 458 -14.20 13.21 -21.58
C ASN A 458 -14.54 11.87 -22.25
N ILE A 459 -14.33 10.75 -21.54
CA ILE A 459 -14.75 9.42 -22.01
C ILE A 459 -16.27 9.34 -22.13
N ARG A 460 -17.02 9.86 -21.14
CA ARG A 460 -18.48 9.90 -21.20
C ARG A 460 -19.00 10.66 -22.42
N GLU A 461 -18.43 11.84 -22.67
CA GLU A 461 -18.79 12.66 -23.85
C GLU A 461 -18.49 11.91 -25.18
N MET A 462 -17.34 11.22 -25.28
CA MET A 462 -17.02 10.39 -26.45
C MET A 462 -18.01 9.23 -26.65
N LYS A 463 -18.63 8.76 -25.57
CA LYS A 463 -19.69 7.73 -25.57
C LYS A 463 -21.09 8.31 -25.75
N GLY A 464 -21.25 9.63 -25.87
CA GLY A 464 -22.54 10.32 -25.97
C GLY A 464 -23.31 10.36 -24.64
N LEU A 465 -22.62 10.26 -23.51
CA LEU A 465 -23.19 10.32 -22.17
C LEU A 465 -22.97 11.71 -21.54
N ASP A 466 -23.87 12.12 -20.66
CA ASP A 466 -23.74 13.37 -19.93
C ASP A 466 -22.56 13.35 -18.94
N ARG A 467 -21.98 14.52 -18.66
CA ARG A 467 -20.98 14.68 -17.60
C ARG A 467 -21.58 14.39 -16.23
N VAL A 468 -20.75 13.85 -15.34
CA VAL A 468 -21.13 13.53 -13.96
C VAL A 468 -20.19 14.26 -13.02
N GLU A 469 -20.70 14.81 -11.94
CA GLU A 469 -19.89 15.37 -10.86
C GLU A 469 -19.49 14.26 -9.88
N SER A 470 -18.28 14.34 -9.36
CA SER A 470 -17.83 13.44 -8.30
C SER A 470 -18.59 13.76 -7.00
N LYS A 471 -19.12 12.73 -6.33
CA LYS A 471 -19.67 12.88 -4.97
C LYS A 471 -18.58 13.10 -3.92
N VAL A 472 -17.34 12.77 -4.25
CA VAL A 472 -16.17 12.93 -3.41
C VAL A 472 -15.48 14.24 -3.77
N LYS A 473 -15.32 15.13 -2.81
CA LYS A 473 -14.68 16.44 -3.03
C LYS A 473 -13.15 16.35 -3.06
N SER A 474 -12.58 15.46 -2.27
CA SER A 474 -11.16 15.12 -2.31
C SER A 474 -10.96 13.67 -1.83
N PHE A 475 -9.93 13.01 -2.33
CA PHE A 475 -9.61 11.64 -1.91
C PHE A 475 -9.21 11.59 -0.42
N LYS A 476 -8.54 12.64 0.07
CA LYS A 476 -8.23 12.80 1.49
C LYS A 476 -9.51 12.83 2.35
N GLU A 477 -10.51 13.64 1.98
CA GLU A 477 -11.79 13.71 2.71
C GLU A 477 -12.52 12.36 2.69
N PHE A 478 -12.45 11.64 1.59
CA PHE A 478 -13.01 10.29 1.49
C PHE A 478 -12.31 9.34 2.48
N LYS A 479 -10.97 9.32 2.48
CA LYS A 479 -10.19 8.48 3.41
C LYS A 479 -10.48 8.83 4.87
N ASP A 480 -10.54 10.13 5.21
CA ASP A 480 -10.87 10.59 6.55
C ASP A 480 -12.23 10.07 7.04
N LYS A 481 -13.25 10.07 6.16
CA LYS A 481 -14.57 9.50 6.46
C LYS A 481 -14.53 7.98 6.65
N GLU A 482 -13.73 7.28 5.85
CA GLU A 482 -13.58 5.83 6.00
C GLU A 482 -12.83 5.49 7.31
N TYR A 483 -11.86 6.30 7.74
CA TYR A 483 -11.22 6.14 9.06
C TYR A 483 -12.21 6.37 10.20
N ASP A 484 -13.08 7.38 10.12
CA ASP A 484 -14.14 7.61 11.12
C ASP A 484 -15.12 6.44 11.16
N ARG A 485 -15.58 5.95 10.00
CA ARG A 485 -16.45 4.75 9.92
C ARG A 485 -15.78 3.52 10.54
N LEU A 486 -14.47 3.35 10.33
CA LEU A 486 -13.71 2.26 10.92
C LEU A 486 -13.63 2.39 12.43
N ALA A 487 -13.40 3.59 12.96
CA ALA A 487 -13.37 3.86 14.38
C ALA A 487 -14.71 3.53 15.04
N ASP A 488 -15.83 4.01 14.48
CA ASP A 488 -17.18 3.74 14.97
C ASP A 488 -17.46 2.23 14.94
N PHE A 489 -17.14 1.56 13.82
CA PHE A 489 -17.31 0.13 13.67
C PHE A 489 -16.52 -0.68 14.72
N LEU A 490 -15.28 -0.29 15.01
CA LEU A 490 -14.48 -0.98 16.02
C LEU A 490 -14.96 -0.71 17.45
N ARG A 491 -15.49 0.50 17.75
CA ARG A 491 -16.11 0.80 19.04
C ARG A 491 -17.32 -0.09 19.34
N GLU A 492 -18.07 -0.47 18.31
CA GLU A 492 -19.23 -1.37 18.47
C GLU A 492 -18.84 -2.82 18.74
N HIS A 493 -17.63 -3.24 18.34
CA HIS A 493 -17.25 -4.65 18.33
C HIS A 493 -16.06 -5.00 19.24
N LEU A 494 -15.36 -4.00 19.78
CA LEU A 494 -14.22 -4.18 20.69
C LEU A 494 -14.52 -3.57 22.08
N ASP A 495 -14.00 -4.21 23.11
CA ASP A 495 -13.95 -3.65 24.46
C ASP A 495 -12.82 -2.61 24.54
N ILE A 496 -13.15 -1.37 24.16
CA ILE A 496 -12.20 -0.26 24.13
C ILE A 496 -11.73 0.12 25.54
N GLU A 497 -12.60 0.03 26.55
CA GLU A 497 -12.24 0.30 27.95
C GLU A 497 -11.16 -0.68 28.42
N LYS A 498 -11.32 -1.97 28.11
CA LYS A 498 -10.31 -2.98 28.44
C LYS A 498 -8.99 -2.78 27.70
N ILE A 499 -9.04 -2.32 26.44
CA ILE A 499 -7.83 -1.95 25.70
C ILE A 499 -7.09 -0.79 26.39
N TYR A 500 -7.82 0.21 26.91
CA TYR A 500 -7.25 1.32 27.68
C TYR A 500 -6.64 0.87 29.00
N GLU A 501 -7.30 -0.05 29.71
CA GLU A 501 -6.74 -0.67 30.93
C GLU A 501 -5.41 -1.38 30.60
N ILE A 502 -5.39 -2.21 29.57
CA ILE A 502 -4.16 -2.93 29.12
C ILE A 502 -3.01 -1.96 28.83
N MET A 503 -3.29 -0.82 28.18
CA MET A 503 -2.27 0.20 27.91
C MET A 503 -1.75 0.87 29.19
N SER A 504 -2.54 0.90 30.25
CA SER A 504 -2.22 1.58 31.54
C SER A 504 -1.56 0.65 32.56
N GLU A 505 -1.69 -0.68 32.43
CA GLU A 505 -1.13 -1.67 33.38
C GLU A 505 0.40 -1.55 33.58
N ASN A 506 1.13 -1.06 32.59
CA ASN A 506 2.58 -0.87 32.68
C ASN A 506 3.01 0.34 33.51
N GLU A 507 2.09 1.25 33.86
CA GLU A 507 2.40 2.41 34.72
C GLU A 507 2.43 2.04 36.22
N GLU A 508 1.67 1.01 36.65
CA GLU A 508 1.57 0.60 38.04
C GLU A 508 2.65 -0.41 38.48
N SER A 509 3.40 -0.98 37.50
CA SER A 509 4.36 -2.07 37.77
C SER A 509 5.80 -1.59 37.99
N LYS A 510 6.06 -0.30 37.96
CA LYS A 510 7.36 0.37 38.22
C LYS A 510 7.27 1.27 39.45
#